data_086404d44186966c433b3fff90407ab5
#
_entry.id   086404d44186966c433b3fff90407ab5
#
_cell.length_a   1.000
_cell.length_b   1.000
_cell.length_c   1.000
_cell.angle_alpha   90.00
_cell.angle_beta   90.00
_cell.angle_gamma   90.00
#
_symmetry.space_group_name_H-M   'P 1'
#
loop_
_entity.id
_entity.type
_entity.pdbx_description
1 polymer ?
#
loop_
_entity_poly.entity_id
_entity_poly.type
_entity_poly.pdbx_seq_one_letter_code
_entity_poly.pdbx_strand_id
1 'polypeptide(L)'
;MPKLVLSMDGLVLKEMPLGKERTTIGRKPDNDIQIDNLAISGHHAVITCITNDAFLEDRNSTNGTYLNGQPVKKNVLRNNDVIELGKYKIKFIVDDTRP
;
A
#
# COMPACT_ATOMS: atom_id res chain seq x y z
N MET A 1 -2.79 9.82 -12.61
CA MET A 1 -3.10 8.48 -12.15
C MET A 1 -2.13 8.07 -11.04
N PRO A 2 -2.61 7.63 -9.89
CA PRO A 2 -1.70 7.26 -8.81
C PRO A 2 -0.98 5.96 -9.10
N LYS A 3 0.16 5.81 -8.45
CA LYS A 3 0.93 4.59 -8.52
C LYS A 3 1.51 4.26 -7.15
N LEU A 4 1.90 3.00 -7.00
CA LEU A 4 2.52 2.49 -5.78
C LEU A 4 3.95 2.06 -6.08
N VAL A 5 4.86 2.38 -5.17
CA VAL A 5 6.27 1.99 -5.29
C VAL A 5 6.62 1.16 -4.05
N LEU A 6 6.81 -0.14 -4.26
CA LEU A 6 7.18 -1.06 -3.19
C LEU A 6 8.69 -1.11 -3.07
N SER A 7 9.19 -0.91 -1.84
CA SER A 7 10.63 -0.95 -1.58
C SER A 7 10.91 -1.63 -0.25
N MET A 8 12.16 -2.05 -0.07
CA MET A 8 12.66 -2.58 1.18
C MET A 8 14.13 -2.19 1.29
N ASP A 9 14.51 -1.61 2.44
CA ASP A 9 15.88 -1.17 2.69
C ASP A 9 16.43 -0.28 1.57
N GLY A 10 15.58 0.62 1.07
CA GLY A 10 15.98 1.56 0.01
C GLY A 10 16.01 0.98 -1.38
N LEU A 11 15.72 -0.31 -1.54
CA LEU A 11 15.71 -0.96 -2.84
C LEU A 11 14.29 -1.04 -3.37
N VAL A 12 14.05 -0.46 -4.54
CA VAL A 12 12.75 -0.54 -5.18
C VAL A 12 12.56 -1.93 -5.76
N LEU A 13 11.50 -2.61 -5.31
CA LEU A 13 11.21 -3.97 -5.74
C LEU A 13 10.18 -4.00 -6.87
N LYS A 14 9.25 -3.05 -6.85
CA LYS A 14 8.15 -3.08 -7.82
C LYS A 14 7.47 -1.72 -7.87
N GLU A 15 7.06 -1.32 -9.06
CA GLU A 15 6.17 -0.18 -9.25
C GLU A 15 4.93 -0.67 -9.99
N MET A 16 3.77 -0.14 -9.61
CA MET A 16 2.55 -0.52 -10.29
C MET A 16 1.54 0.61 -10.27
N PRO A 17 0.78 0.77 -11.34
CA PRO A 17 -0.29 1.75 -11.34
C PRO A 17 -1.40 1.30 -10.40
N LEU A 18 -2.06 2.27 -9.77
CA LEU A 18 -3.23 2.02 -8.94
C LEU A 18 -4.45 2.31 -9.81
N GLY A 19 -4.77 1.35 -10.68
CA GLY A 19 -5.76 1.56 -11.72
C GLY A 19 -7.11 0.89 -11.51
N LYS A 20 -7.29 0.20 -10.39
CA LYS A 20 -8.57 -0.48 -10.15
C LYS A 20 -9.14 -0.06 -8.80
N GLU A 21 -10.41 -0.39 -8.63
CA GLU A 21 -11.15 0.06 -7.46
C GLU A 21 -10.56 -0.46 -6.16
N ARG A 22 -10.04 -1.69 -6.18
CA ARG A 22 -9.55 -2.34 -4.98
C ARG A 22 -8.24 -3.05 -5.25
N THR A 23 -7.22 -2.76 -4.45
CA THR A 23 -5.89 -3.37 -4.55
C THR A 23 -5.55 -4.01 -3.21
N THR A 24 -5.33 -5.32 -3.20
CA THR A 24 -5.05 -6.06 -1.98
C THR A 24 -3.55 -6.27 -1.81
N ILE A 25 -3.12 -6.28 -0.54
CA ILE A 25 -1.71 -6.42 -0.18
C ILE A 25 -1.61 -7.50 0.89
N GLY A 26 -0.73 -8.48 0.70
CA GLY A 26 -0.56 -9.52 1.68
C GLY A 26 0.44 -10.58 1.27
N ARG A 27 0.62 -11.56 2.15
CA ARG A 27 1.58 -12.63 1.93
C ARG A 27 1.08 -13.68 0.94
N LYS A 28 -0.22 -13.91 0.90
CA LYS A 28 -0.77 -14.95 0.04
C LYS A 28 -0.74 -14.54 -1.44
N PRO A 29 -0.59 -15.51 -2.35
CA PRO A 29 -0.44 -15.20 -3.77
C PRO A 29 -1.70 -14.66 -4.44
N ASP A 30 -2.86 -14.73 -3.79
CA ASP A 30 -4.08 -14.17 -4.35
C ASP A 30 -4.18 -12.65 -4.18
N ASN A 31 -3.20 -12.04 -3.51
CA ASN A 31 -3.16 -10.58 -3.38
C ASN A 31 -2.63 -9.92 -4.65
N ASP A 32 -3.09 -8.71 -4.92
CA ASP A 32 -2.58 -7.92 -6.03
C ASP A 32 -1.11 -7.57 -5.82
N ILE A 33 -0.74 -7.24 -4.59
CA ILE A 33 0.66 -7.03 -4.20
C ILE A 33 1.00 -8.14 -3.21
N GLN A 34 1.77 -9.10 -3.68
CA GLN A 34 2.20 -10.18 -2.81
C GLN A 34 3.54 -9.84 -2.19
N ILE A 35 3.61 -9.91 -0.86
CA ILE A 35 4.85 -9.74 -0.11
C ILE A 35 5.08 -11.02 0.69
N ASP A 36 5.91 -11.89 0.17
CA ASP A 36 6.15 -13.21 0.77
C ASP A 36 7.15 -13.09 1.90
N ASN A 37 6.68 -12.61 3.03
CA ASN A 37 7.49 -12.40 4.22
C ASN A 37 6.64 -12.72 5.45
N LEU A 38 7.24 -13.38 6.44
CA LEU A 38 6.51 -13.85 7.62
C LEU A 38 5.94 -12.72 8.47
N ALA A 39 6.48 -11.51 8.36
CA ALA A 39 5.95 -10.36 9.09
C ALA A 39 4.68 -9.81 8.47
N ILE A 40 4.29 -10.31 7.29
CA ILE A 40 3.13 -9.82 6.54
C ILE A 40 2.00 -10.83 6.69
N SER A 41 0.82 -10.35 7.06
CA SER A 41 -0.37 -11.21 7.16
C SER A 41 -0.82 -11.66 5.78
N GLY A 42 -1.51 -12.79 5.71
CA GLY A 42 -1.99 -13.36 4.46
C GLY A 42 -2.79 -12.37 3.63
N HIS A 43 -3.70 -11.65 4.28
CA HIS A 43 -4.41 -10.50 3.70
C HIS A 43 -4.21 -9.36 4.68
N HIS A 44 -3.21 -8.51 4.40
CA HIS A 44 -2.71 -7.54 5.38
C HIS A 44 -3.43 -6.21 5.30
N ALA A 45 -3.59 -5.68 4.11
CA ALA A 45 -4.19 -4.37 3.90
C ALA A 45 -4.84 -4.29 2.52
N VAL A 46 -5.68 -3.29 2.35
CA VAL A 46 -6.33 -3.03 1.07
C VAL A 46 -6.37 -1.55 0.81
N ILE A 47 -6.19 -1.18 -0.45
CA ILE A 47 -6.35 0.20 -0.90
C ILE A 47 -7.59 0.23 -1.78
N THR A 48 -8.52 1.10 -1.43
CA THR A 48 -9.78 1.27 -2.18
C THR A 48 -9.80 2.65 -2.80
N CYS A 49 -10.07 2.72 -4.10
CA CYS A 49 -10.17 3.98 -4.82
C CYS A 49 -11.63 4.28 -5.11
N ILE A 50 -12.09 5.44 -4.64
CA ILE A 50 -13.46 5.90 -4.83
C ILE A 50 -13.38 7.30 -5.42
N THR A 51 -13.84 7.44 -6.66
CA THR A 51 -13.75 8.68 -7.42
C THR A 51 -12.28 9.11 -7.52
N ASN A 52 -11.89 10.20 -6.87
CA ASN A 52 -10.51 10.71 -6.91
C ASN A 52 -9.75 10.46 -5.62
N ASP A 53 -10.33 9.69 -4.70
CA ASP A 53 -9.72 9.43 -3.40
C ASP A 53 -9.27 8.00 -3.29
N ALA A 54 -8.18 7.78 -2.56
CA ALA A 54 -7.70 6.44 -2.23
C ALA A 54 -7.67 6.29 -0.71
N PHE A 55 -8.11 5.14 -0.23
CA PHE A 55 -8.19 4.84 1.18
C PHE A 55 -7.41 3.58 1.49
N LEU A 56 -6.58 3.64 2.52
CA LEU A 56 -5.85 2.49 3.04
C LEU A 56 -6.61 1.91 4.21
N GLU A 57 -6.75 0.60 4.22
CA GLU A 57 -7.42 -0.08 5.34
C GLU A 57 -6.60 -1.28 5.78
N ASP A 58 -6.33 -1.38 7.08
CA ASP A 58 -5.70 -2.56 7.67
C ASP A 58 -6.75 -3.66 7.81
N ARG A 59 -6.38 -4.90 7.46
CA ARG A 59 -7.30 -6.04 7.50
C ARG A 59 -7.05 -6.91 8.73
N ASN A 60 -7.00 -6.29 9.91
CA ASN A 60 -6.70 -6.99 11.16
C ASN A 60 -5.37 -7.74 11.09
N SER A 61 -4.37 -7.09 10.56
CA SER A 61 -3.06 -7.68 10.42
C SER A 61 -2.43 -7.94 11.78
N THR A 62 -1.54 -8.94 11.84
CA THR A 62 -0.87 -9.30 13.09
C THR A 62 0.08 -8.20 13.55
N ASN A 63 0.85 -7.65 12.64
CA ASN A 63 1.89 -6.66 13.00
C ASN A 63 1.51 -5.22 12.71
N GLY A 64 0.32 -4.98 12.15
CA GLY A 64 -0.17 -3.64 11.91
C GLY A 64 0.23 -3.06 10.57
N THR A 65 -0.47 -2.01 10.20
CA THR A 65 -0.19 -1.21 9.01
C THR A 65 0.07 0.21 9.50
N TYR A 66 1.15 0.81 8.99
CA TYR A 66 1.57 2.15 9.41
C TYR A 66 1.53 3.10 8.23
N LEU A 67 1.10 4.32 8.49
CA LEU A 67 1.09 5.39 7.49
C LEU A 67 1.94 6.54 8.04
N ASN A 68 3.05 6.82 7.34
CA ASN A 68 4.00 7.85 7.76
C ASN A 68 4.43 7.67 9.21
N GLY A 69 4.64 6.42 9.63
CA GLY A 69 5.11 6.09 10.97
C GLY A 69 4.01 5.96 12.02
N GLN A 70 2.74 6.15 11.66
CA GLN A 70 1.63 6.08 12.60
C GLN A 70 0.77 4.85 12.30
N PRO A 71 0.40 4.06 13.32
CA PRO A 71 -0.48 2.92 13.06
C PRO A 71 -1.87 3.40 12.66
N VAL A 72 -2.44 2.76 11.64
CA VAL A 72 -3.75 3.15 11.13
C VAL A 72 -4.64 1.94 10.94
N LYS A 73 -5.95 2.16 11.05
CA LYS A 73 -6.96 1.17 10.70
C LYS A 73 -7.54 1.48 9.34
N LYS A 74 -7.89 2.73 9.11
CA LYS A 74 -8.40 3.21 7.85
C LYS A 74 -8.05 4.67 7.70
N ASN A 75 -7.50 5.05 6.57
CA ASN A 75 -7.05 6.42 6.38
C ASN A 75 -7.03 6.77 4.89
N VAL A 76 -7.32 8.04 4.59
CA VAL A 76 -7.18 8.53 3.23
C VAL A 76 -5.70 8.64 2.90
N LEU A 77 -5.35 8.37 1.65
CA LEU A 77 -3.97 8.48 1.17
C LEU A 77 -3.80 9.80 0.42
N ARG A 78 -2.65 10.42 0.63
CA ARG A 78 -2.25 11.65 -0.04
C ARG A 78 -0.93 11.44 -0.75
N ASN A 79 -0.66 12.29 -1.72
CA ASN A 79 0.58 12.20 -2.48
C ASN A 79 1.79 12.16 -1.56
N ASN A 80 2.69 11.23 -1.85
CA ASN A 80 3.94 10.99 -1.11
C ASN A 80 3.76 10.31 0.25
N ASP A 81 2.56 9.84 0.58
CA ASP A 81 2.39 9.04 1.80
C ASP A 81 3.16 7.73 1.68
N VAL A 82 3.72 7.29 2.81
CA VAL A 82 4.49 6.05 2.89
C VAL A 82 3.76 5.08 3.80
N ILE A 83 3.34 3.96 3.22
CA ILE A 83 2.70 2.85 3.94
C ILE A 83 3.81 1.89 4.36
N GLU A 84 3.79 1.46 5.61
CA GLU A 84 4.78 0.51 6.11
C GLU A 84 4.11 -0.76 6.61
N LEU A 85 4.69 -1.89 6.18
CA LEU A 85 4.24 -3.23 6.54
C LEU A 85 5.50 -4.03 6.85
N GLY A 86 5.80 -4.21 8.14
CA GLY A 86 7.08 -4.79 8.53
C GLY A 86 8.22 -3.91 8.04
N LYS A 87 9.15 -4.48 7.30
CA LYS A 87 10.28 -3.73 6.73
C LYS A 87 10.01 -3.19 5.35
N TYR A 88 8.82 -3.43 4.82
CA TYR A 88 8.47 -3.00 3.47
C TYR A 88 7.79 -1.66 3.49
N LYS A 89 8.06 -0.86 2.47
CA LYS A 89 7.46 0.45 2.32
C LYS A 89 6.77 0.53 0.98
N ILE A 90 5.58 1.10 0.98
CA ILE A 90 4.84 1.34 -0.25
C ILE A 90 4.55 2.82 -0.31
N LYS A 91 5.14 3.49 -1.27
CA LYS A 91 4.93 4.92 -1.44
C LYS A 91 3.78 5.17 -2.39
N PHE A 92 2.85 6.00 -1.98
CA PHE A 92 1.70 6.38 -2.78
C PHE A 92 2.03 7.69 -3.50
N ILE A 93 2.04 7.64 -4.82
CA ILE A 93 2.42 8.80 -5.63
C ILE A 93 1.28 9.13 -6.58
N VAL A 94 0.86 10.38 -6.55
CA VAL A 94 -0.12 10.88 -7.51
C VAL A 94 0.66 11.62 -8.58
N ASP A 95 0.65 11.06 -9.78
CA ASP A 95 1.34 11.67 -10.90
C ASP A 95 0.43 12.73 -11.50
N ASP A 96 0.69 13.96 -11.15
CA ASP A 96 -0.08 15.10 -11.62
C ASP A 96 0.72 15.87 -12.64
N THR A 97 0.93 15.24 -13.80
CA THR A 97 1.75 15.83 -14.87
C THR A 97 0.95 16.58 -15.90
N ARG A 98 -0.22 17.01 -15.56
CA ARG A 98 -1.06 17.72 -16.51
C ARG A 98 -0.40 19.04 -16.92
N PRO A 99 -0.55 19.37 -18.17
CA PRO A 99 -0.03 20.65 -18.65
C PRO A 99 -0.69 21.84 -17.95
#